data_f35b00896944af356b7a0f536dd80d3e
#
_entry.id   f35b00896944af356b7a0f536dd80d3e
#
_cell.length_a   1.000
_cell.length_b   1.000
_cell.length_c   1.000
_cell.angle_alpha   90.00
_cell.angle_beta   90.00
_cell.angle_gamma   90.00
#
_symmetry.space_group_name_H-M   'P 1'
#
loop_
_entity.id
_entity.type
_entity.pdbx_description
1 polymer ?
#
loop_
_entity_poly.entity_id
_entity_poly.type
_entity_poly.pdbx_seq_one_letter_code
_entity_poly.pdbx_strand_id
1 'polypeptide(L)'
;MVKIKEGFKGERFVSLPEELLASYRREPLINNLYVRKIGFFPRVKYHFLQKEHGCDYAMLIYCTEGKGWYRILGKQYTVEKYQYIIIPPGIPYSFGADEGDPWTIYWLHFQGKLCDQF
;
A
#
# COMPACT_ATOMS: atom_id res chain seq x y z
N MET A 1 -21.19 9.59 2.86
CA MET A 1 -19.80 9.73 3.29
C MET A 1 -18.89 9.89 2.09
N VAL A 2 -17.97 10.85 2.15
CA VAL A 2 -16.99 11.06 1.09
C VAL A 2 -15.78 10.18 1.37
N LYS A 3 -15.27 9.49 0.32
CA LYS A 3 -14.08 8.65 0.42
C LYS A 3 -13.01 9.21 -0.52
N ILE A 4 -11.80 9.33 -0.04
CA ILE A 4 -10.68 9.92 -0.78
C ILE A 4 -9.62 8.84 -1.00
N LYS A 5 -9.24 8.61 -2.27
CA LYS A 5 -8.21 7.63 -2.65
C LYS A 5 -6.84 8.28 -2.74
N GLU A 6 -6.74 9.35 -3.51
CA GLU A 6 -5.49 10.04 -3.82
C GLU A 6 -5.76 11.52 -4.07
N GLY A 7 -4.72 12.30 -4.27
CA GLY A 7 -4.81 13.70 -4.66
C GLY A 7 -5.14 14.67 -3.54
N PHE A 8 -4.98 14.27 -2.30
CA PHE A 8 -5.27 15.13 -1.17
C PHE A 8 -4.04 15.92 -0.74
N LYS A 9 -4.29 17.00 -0.01
CA LYS A 9 -3.25 17.91 0.47
C LYS A 9 -2.25 17.17 1.36
N GLY A 10 -0.97 17.36 1.10
CA GLY A 10 0.09 16.74 1.89
C GLY A 10 0.50 15.35 1.42
N GLU A 11 -0.18 14.82 0.42
CA GLU A 11 0.22 13.54 -0.17
C GLU A 11 1.57 13.67 -0.85
N ARG A 12 2.40 12.66 -0.67
CA ARG A 12 3.70 12.56 -1.35
C ARG A 12 3.88 11.14 -1.85
N PHE A 13 4.34 11.01 -3.08
CA PHE A 13 4.68 9.71 -3.60
C PHE A 13 5.73 9.81 -4.71
N VAL A 14 6.43 8.71 -4.92
CA VAL A 14 7.41 8.56 -5.99
C VAL A 14 7.10 7.26 -6.71
N SER A 15 6.93 7.35 -8.03
CA SER A 15 6.80 6.19 -8.90
C SER A 15 8.05 6.08 -9.75
N LEU A 16 8.63 4.88 -9.83
CA LEU A 16 9.78 4.68 -10.68
C LEU A 16 9.35 4.61 -12.15
N PRO A 17 10.13 5.19 -13.09
CA PRO A 17 9.80 5.12 -14.51
C PRO A 17 9.74 3.68 -15.00
N GLU A 18 8.83 3.40 -15.94
CA GLU A 18 8.69 2.06 -16.51
C GLU A 18 9.98 1.56 -17.16
N GLU A 19 10.74 2.44 -17.76
CA GLU A 19 12.03 2.10 -18.38
C GLU A 19 13.00 1.53 -17.35
N LEU A 20 13.04 2.13 -16.16
CA LEU A 20 13.88 1.66 -15.06
C LEU A 20 13.36 0.33 -14.53
N LEU A 21 12.05 0.19 -14.39
CA LEU A 21 11.42 -1.05 -13.94
C LEU A 21 11.69 -2.19 -14.92
N ALA A 22 11.63 -1.92 -16.21
CA ALA A 22 11.95 -2.91 -17.23
C ALA A 22 13.41 -3.36 -17.12
N SER A 23 14.31 -2.43 -16.82
CA SER A 23 15.72 -2.74 -16.56
C SER A 23 15.86 -3.67 -15.34
N TYR A 24 15.14 -3.41 -14.27
CA TYR A 24 15.15 -4.22 -13.07
C TYR A 24 14.66 -5.64 -13.34
N ARG A 25 13.64 -5.80 -14.16
CA ARG A 25 13.11 -7.11 -14.52
C ARG A 25 14.12 -7.97 -15.27
N ARG A 26 15.03 -7.34 -16.01
CA ARG A 26 16.08 -8.04 -16.74
C ARG A 26 17.32 -8.36 -15.91
N GLU A 27 17.43 -7.74 -14.75
CA GLU A 27 18.60 -7.93 -13.87
C GLU A 27 18.33 -9.08 -12.90
N PRO A 28 19.08 -10.20 -12.95
CA PRO A 28 18.78 -11.38 -12.13
C PRO A 28 18.73 -11.13 -10.63
N LEU A 29 19.56 -10.24 -10.11
CA LEU A 29 19.56 -9.94 -8.67
C LEU A 29 18.40 -9.04 -8.27
N ILE A 30 18.16 -7.99 -9.04
CA ILE A 30 17.13 -7.00 -8.73
C ILE A 30 15.73 -7.56 -8.99
N ASN A 31 15.58 -8.40 -10.00
CA ASN A 31 14.29 -8.98 -10.37
C ASN A 31 13.66 -9.83 -9.25
N ASN A 32 14.40 -10.23 -8.25
CA ASN A 32 13.84 -11.00 -7.13
C ASN A 32 12.93 -10.13 -6.25
N LEU A 33 13.31 -8.89 -6.04
CA LEU A 33 12.51 -7.97 -5.22
C LEU A 33 12.95 -6.54 -5.49
N TYR A 34 12.01 -5.68 -5.88
CA TYR A 34 12.31 -4.27 -6.11
C TYR A 34 11.09 -3.40 -5.79
N VAL A 35 11.34 -2.18 -5.35
CA VAL A 35 10.30 -1.19 -5.07
C VAL A 35 9.88 -0.53 -6.38
N ARG A 36 8.58 -0.40 -6.56
CA ARG A 36 7.97 0.24 -7.73
C ARG A 36 7.49 1.66 -7.40
N LYS A 37 6.91 1.82 -6.22
CA LYS A 37 6.29 3.08 -5.81
C LYS A 37 6.34 3.19 -4.30
N ILE A 38 6.56 4.40 -3.80
CA ILE A 38 6.56 4.67 -2.36
C ILE A 38 5.80 5.97 -2.12
N GLY A 39 5.09 6.05 -1.01
CA GLY A 39 4.31 7.23 -0.72
C GLY A 39 4.08 7.47 0.76
N PHE A 40 3.52 8.62 1.04
CA PHE A 40 3.21 9.08 2.38
C PHE A 40 1.83 9.74 2.36
N PHE A 41 0.94 9.30 3.26
CA PHE A 41 -0.39 9.86 3.43
C PHE A 41 -0.51 10.40 4.85
N PRO A 42 -0.56 11.74 5.03
CA PRO A 42 -0.80 12.33 6.35
C PRO A 42 -2.28 12.18 6.72
N ARG A 43 -2.58 12.07 7.98
CA ARG A 43 -3.91 11.93 8.62
C ARG A 43 -5.09 12.46 7.77
N VAL A 44 -5.48 11.75 6.72
CA VAL A 44 -6.55 12.17 5.81
C VAL A 44 -7.84 11.45 6.17
N LYS A 45 -8.86 12.22 6.55
CA LYS A 45 -10.19 11.66 6.81
C LYS A 45 -10.76 11.02 5.55
N TYR A 46 -11.50 9.94 5.73
CA TYR A 46 -12.19 9.23 4.66
C TYR A 46 -11.28 8.60 3.61
N HIS A 47 -10.00 8.46 3.92
CA HIS A 47 -9.10 7.70 3.05
C HIS A 47 -9.61 6.27 2.91
N PHE A 48 -9.78 5.83 1.68
CA PHE A 48 -10.33 4.50 1.38
C PHE A 48 -9.84 4.03 0.02
N LEU A 49 -9.47 2.77 -0.05
CA LEU A 49 -9.09 2.15 -1.32
C LEU A 49 -9.62 0.72 -1.35
N GLN A 50 -10.09 0.29 -2.52
CA GLN A 50 -10.57 -1.07 -2.75
C GLN A 50 -10.04 -1.59 -4.07
N LYS A 51 -9.50 -2.81 -4.06
CA LYS A 51 -9.03 -3.52 -5.24
C LYS A 51 -9.73 -4.87 -5.29
N GLU A 52 -10.80 -4.97 -6.05
CA GLU A 52 -11.65 -6.15 -6.10
C GLU A 52 -10.95 -7.38 -6.67
N HIS A 53 -9.94 -7.18 -7.51
CA HIS A 53 -9.19 -8.27 -8.13
C HIS A 53 -7.74 -8.34 -7.65
N GLY A 54 -7.40 -7.55 -6.62
CA GLY A 54 -6.03 -7.44 -6.16
C GLY A 54 -5.17 -6.64 -7.15
N CYS A 55 -3.88 -6.74 -6.98
CA CYS A 55 -2.90 -6.03 -7.81
C CYS A 55 -1.78 -6.98 -8.22
N ASP A 56 -0.99 -6.57 -9.20
CA ASP A 56 0.17 -7.33 -9.66
C ASP A 56 1.44 -7.02 -8.87
N TYR A 57 1.29 -6.32 -7.74
CA TYR A 57 2.37 -5.97 -6.83
C TYR A 57 1.94 -6.26 -5.40
N ALA A 58 2.91 -6.42 -4.52
CA ALA A 58 2.67 -6.49 -3.09
C ALA A 58 2.67 -5.08 -2.50
N MET A 59 1.94 -4.88 -1.43
CA MET A 59 1.86 -3.59 -0.75
C MET A 59 2.23 -3.73 0.71
N LEU A 60 3.09 -2.82 1.18
CA LEU A 60 3.35 -2.64 2.60
C LEU A 60 2.75 -1.31 3.04
N ILE A 61 2.04 -1.32 4.15
CA ILE A 61 1.51 -0.11 4.78
C ILE A 61 2.01 -0.08 6.22
N TYR A 62 2.66 1.03 6.59
CA TYR A 62 3.15 1.24 7.94
C TYR A 62 2.48 2.45 8.56
N CYS A 63 1.82 2.26 9.70
CA CYS A 63 1.07 3.31 10.38
C CYS A 63 1.95 3.98 11.44
N THR A 64 2.09 5.31 11.35
CA THR A 64 2.89 6.08 12.31
C THR A 64 2.04 6.89 13.28
N GLU A 65 0.78 7.18 12.94
CA GLU A 65 -0.15 7.92 13.79
C GLU A 65 -1.57 7.46 13.49
N GLY A 66 -2.46 7.60 14.47
CA GLY A 66 -3.86 7.24 14.29
C GLY A 66 -4.05 5.76 14.09
N LYS A 67 -5.12 5.42 13.38
CA LYS A 67 -5.42 4.03 13.08
C LYS A 67 -6.24 3.91 11.79
N GLY A 68 -6.27 2.71 11.27
CA GLY A 68 -7.08 2.37 10.11
C GLY A 68 -7.48 0.91 10.18
N TRP A 69 -7.97 0.40 9.07
CA TRP A 69 -8.44 -0.97 8.97
C TRP A 69 -8.12 -1.52 7.60
N TYR A 70 -8.07 -2.83 7.51
CA TYR A 70 -8.02 -3.50 6.22
C TYR A 70 -8.89 -4.75 6.25
N ARG A 71 -9.40 -5.10 5.09
CA ARG A 71 -10.24 -6.29 4.90
C ARG A 71 -9.64 -7.16 3.82
N ILE A 72 -9.47 -8.43 4.15
CA ILE A 72 -8.86 -9.42 3.27
C ILE A 72 -9.48 -10.79 3.59
N LEU A 73 -9.79 -11.56 2.57
CA LEU A 73 -10.37 -12.90 2.72
C LEU A 73 -11.60 -12.92 3.64
N GLY A 74 -12.45 -11.89 3.54
CA GLY A 74 -13.68 -11.80 4.31
C GLY A 74 -13.54 -11.37 5.76
N LYS A 75 -12.34 -11.05 6.21
CA LYS A 75 -12.08 -10.60 7.57
C LYS A 75 -11.54 -9.19 7.61
N GLN A 76 -11.95 -8.44 8.63
CA GLN A 76 -11.48 -7.07 8.84
C GLN A 76 -10.57 -7.00 10.07
N TYR A 77 -9.49 -6.26 9.92
CA TYR A 77 -8.48 -6.09 10.96
C TYR A 77 -8.21 -4.60 11.16
N THR A 78 -7.81 -4.23 12.37
CA THR A 78 -7.41 -2.86 12.71
C THR A 78 -5.89 -2.74 12.62
N VAL A 79 -5.43 -1.59 12.11
CA VAL A 79 -4.00 -1.25 12.08
C VAL A 79 -3.83 -0.03 12.96
N GLU A 80 -2.99 -0.14 13.98
CA GLU A 80 -2.74 0.93 14.93
C GLU A 80 -1.32 1.48 14.78
N LYS A 81 -1.03 2.52 15.55
CA LYS A 81 0.27 3.18 15.54
C LYS A 81 1.40 2.16 15.71
N TYR A 82 2.42 2.28 14.85
CA TYR A 82 3.61 1.42 14.80
C TYR A 82 3.36 -0.01 14.35
N GLN A 83 2.20 -0.27 13.78
CA GLN A 83 1.91 -1.55 13.15
C GLN A 83 2.03 -1.44 11.63
N TYR A 84 2.31 -2.55 10.99
CA TYR A 84 2.37 -2.62 9.54
C TYR A 84 1.59 -3.83 9.03
N ILE A 85 1.21 -3.76 7.76
CA ILE A 85 0.60 -4.90 7.06
C ILE A 85 1.29 -5.09 5.72
N ILE A 86 1.28 -6.32 5.25
CA ILE A 86 1.75 -6.66 3.91
C ILE A 86 0.62 -7.40 3.20
N ILE A 87 0.24 -6.91 2.04
CA ILE A 87 -0.80 -7.53 1.21
C ILE A 87 -0.12 -8.12 -0.02
N PRO A 88 -0.17 -9.46 -0.19
CA PRO A 88 0.46 -10.11 -1.35
C PRO A 88 -0.23 -9.76 -2.66
N PRO A 89 0.44 -9.96 -3.80
CA PRO A 89 -0.19 -9.78 -5.11
C PRO A 89 -1.37 -10.74 -5.29
N GLY A 90 -2.33 -10.33 -6.10
CA GLY A 90 -3.43 -11.19 -6.53
C GLY A 90 -4.56 -11.40 -5.53
N ILE A 91 -4.45 -10.83 -4.34
CA ILE A 91 -5.49 -10.99 -3.31
C ILE A 91 -6.38 -9.75 -3.29
N PRO A 92 -7.70 -9.91 -3.43
CA PRO A 92 -8.63 -8.78 -3.30
C PRO A 92 -8.56 -8.18 -1.90
N TYR A 93 -8.59 -6.86 -1.81
CA TYR A 93 -8.51 -6.19 -0.52
C TYR A 93 -9.20 -4.84 -0.53
N SER A 94 -9.49 -4.35 0.66
CA SER A 94 -9.86 -2.95 0.89
C SER A 94 -9.18 -2.48 2.17
N PHE A 95 -8.95 -1.19 2.27
CA PHE A 95 -8.44 -0.58 3.50
C PHE A 95 -8.88 0.87 3.58
N GLY A 96 -8.80 1.42 4.76
CA GLY A 96 -9.18 2.80 4.97
C GLY A 96 -8.75 3.33 6.32
N ALA A 97 -8.75 4.65 6.43
CA ALA A 97 -8.48 5.32 7.70
C ALA A 97 -9.71 5.24 8.61
N ASP A 98 -9.46 5.18 9.91
CA ASP A 98 -10.52 5.31 10.90
C ASP A 98 -11.13 6.71 10.82
N GLU A 99 -12.45 6.82 10.91
CA GLU A 99 -13.10 8.11 10.77
C GLU A 99 -12.82 9.06 11.94
N GLY A 100 -12.71 8.51 13.15
CA GLY A 100 -12.47 9.31 14.35
C GLY A 100 -11.01 9.61 14.62
N ASP A 101 -10.10 8.79 14.10
CA ASP A 101 -8.67 8.91 14.33
C ASP A 101 -7.90 8.46 13.08
N PRO A 102 -7.98 9.22 11.99
CA PRO A 102 -7.42 8.79 10.72
C PRO A 102 -5.91 8.60 10.78
N TRP A 103 -5.41 7.61 10.08
CA TRP A 103 -4.01 7.24 10.12
C TRP A 103 -3.13 8.15 9.29
N THR A 104 -1.86 8.21 9.71
CA THR A 104 -0.76 8.67 8.88
C THR A 104 0.02 7.42 8.51
N ILE A 105 0.23 7.20 7.23
CA ILE A 105 0.90 5.99 6.75
C ILE A 105 2.01 6.32 5.78
N TYR A 106 3.03 5.46 5.81
CA TYR A 106 3.97 5.28 4.71
C TYR A 106 3.58 3.98 4.02
N TRP A 107 3.65 3.98 2.70
CA TRP A 107 3.31 2.78 1.95
C TRP A 107 4.29 2.58 0.81
N LEU A 108 4.45 1.33 0.41
CA LEU A 108 5.23 1.03 -0.77
C LEU A 108 4.63 -0.13 -1.53
N HIS A 109 4.81 -0.08 -2.85
CA HIS A 109 4.47 -1.15 -3.76
C HIS A 109 5.76 -1.81 -4.20
N PHE A 110 5.82 -3.13 -4.14
CA PHE A 110 7.00 -3.85 -4.56
C PHE A 110 6.63 -5.07 -5.40
N GLN A 111 7.53 -5.46 -6.27
CA GLN A 111 7.36 -6.56 -7.21
C GLN A 111 8.63 -7.41 -7.22
N GLY A 112 8.57 -8.52 -7.96
CA GLY A 112 9.69 -9.43 -8.11
C GLY A 112 9.29 -10.86 -7.82
N LYS A 113 10.18 -11.78 -8.11
CA LYS A 113 9.90 -13.21 -7.95
C LYS A 113 9.66 -13.64 -6.51
N LEU A 114 10.15 -12.87 -5.55
CA LEU A 114 10.03 -13.21 -4.13
C LEU A 114 8.91 -12.45 -3.42
N CYS A 115 8.13 -11.60 -4.10
CA CYS A 115 7.15 -10.78 -3.39
C CYS A 115 5.98 -11.57 -2.81
N ASP A 116 5.73 -12.78 -3.25
CA ASP A 116 4.72 -13.65 -2.67
C ASP A 116 5.24 -14.48 -1.49
N GLN A 117 6.48 -14.25 -1.08
CA GLN A 117 7.08 -14.88 0.10
C GLN A 117 6.75 -14.15 1.40
N PHE A 118 6.09 -13.03 1.32
CA PHE A 118 5.77 -12.17 2.48
C PHE A 118 4.35 -12.33 2.96
#